data_2aa727aad3548a6cc20c028994b09fed
#
_entry.id   2aa727aad3548a6cc20c028994b09fed
#
_cell.length_a   1.000
_cell.length_b   1.000
_cell.length_c   1.000
_cell.angle_alpha   90.00
_cell.angle_beta   90.00
_cell.angle_gamma   90.00
#
_symmetry.space_group_name_H-M   'P 1'
#
loop_
_entity.id
_entity.type
_entity.pdbx_description
1 polymer ?
#
loop_
_entity_poly.entity_id
_entity_poly.type
_entity_poly.pdbx_seq_one_letter_code
_entity_poly.pdbx_strand_id
1 'polypeptide(L)'
;MTEELDLWRLAAGLGLFLFGMHQLEQALTQLAGRSFKKFLRQYTAKPVRGVIAGALSTAALQSSSVVSLIVLAFVGTGIVSLASALGIVFGSNLGTTMTGWIVATIGFKLDIEALALPLITLGGFGVVWSAAGTRRSGVSHFVVGLGLMLMGLEFMKSGALIATELFDPAALAGYPLIAFLVAGLLLTAVIQSSSATIMITLSALYAGAIPLEAAAATAIGADLGTTITAVLGALAGSAAKKRVAAAVVLFNVVADTIAFVSLKPLIHFITKIIGLADPLFALVAFHSLFNLIGILIFLPTIPLLSRWLDRRFREDETPLLRHIKPGDTAVPEAALENMTRETWRLIDQAVALN
;
A
#
# COMPACT_ATOMS: atom_id res chain seq x y z
N MET A 1 -27.82 -24.87 6.88
CA MET A 1 -27.84 -23.72 7.85
C MET A 1 -26.50 -23.53 8.56
N THR A 2 -25.78 -24.59 8.91
CA THR A 2 -24.39 -24.49 9.45
C THR A 2 -23.39 -24.05 8.38
N GLU A 3 -23.39 -24.64 7.20
CA GLU A 3 -22.46 -24.33 6.08
C GLU A 3 -22.58 -22.88 5.55
N GLU A 4 -23.80 -22.35 5.43
CA GLU A 4 -24.01 -20.95 5.04
C GLU A 4 -23.50 -19.97 6.09
N LEU A 5 -23.65 -20.31 7.39
CA LEU A 5 -23.13 -19.50 8.49
C LEU A 5 -21.60 -19.37 8.45
N ASP A 6 -20.90 -20.34 7.93
CA ASP A 6 -19.45 -20.44 7.92
C ASP A 6 -18.80 -19.58 6.82
N LEU A 7 -19.42 -19.52 5.63
CA LEU A 7 -19.03 -18.56 4.59
C LEU A 7 -19.30 -17.10 5.02
N TRP A 8 -20.40 -16.87 5.74
CA TRP A 8 -20.67 -15.56 6.33
C TRP A 8 -19.66 -15.16 7.40
N ARG A 9 -19.10 -16.11 8.17
CA ARG A 9 -17.99 -15.82 9.11
C ARG A 9 -16.74 -15.32 8.39
N LEU A 10 -16.34 -15.99 7.29
CA LEU A 10 -15.20 -15.53 6.49
C LEU A 10 -15.44 -14.13 5.93
N ALA A 11 -16.62 -13.90 5.34
CA ALA A 11 -16.99 -12.60 4.77
C ALA A 11 -17.10 -11.51 5.85
N ALA A 12 -17.71 -11.81 7.01
CA ALA A 12 -17.78 -10.90 8.14
C ALA A 12 -16.39 -10.62 8.71
N GLY A 13 -15.52 -11.64 8.80
CA GLY A 13 -14.13 -11.50 9.20
C GLY A 13 -13.37 -10.53 8.31
N LEU A 14 -13.50 -10.69 6.99
CA LEU A 14 -12.91 -9.75 6.03
C LEU A 14 -13.48 -8.34 6.20
N GLY A 15 -14.79 -8.19 6.35
CA GLY A 15 -15.43 -6.90 6.57
C GLY A 15 -14.93 -6.21 7.84
N LEU A 16 -14.85 -6.93 8.97
CA LEU A 16 -14.32 -6.42 10.24
C LEU A 16 -12.83 -6.07 10.12
N PHE A 17 -12.04 -6.91 9.45
CA PHE A 17 -10.62 -6.64 9.22
C PHE A 17 -10.42 -5.36 8.43
N LEU A 18 -11.12 -5.21 7.28
CA LEU A 18 -11.03 -4.02 6.44
C LEU A 18 -11.50 -2.75 7.16
N PHE A 19 -12.61 -2.84 7.90
CA PHE A 19 -13.12 -1.71 8.68
C PHE A 19 -12.15 -1.34 9.81
N GLY A 20 -11.64 -2.32 10.55
CA GLY A 20 -10.62 -2.11 11.58
C GLY A 20 -9.34 -1.49 11.05
N MET A 21 -8.85 -2.01 9.90
CA MET A 21 -7.70 -1.45 9.20
C MET A 21 -7.93 0.00 8.78
N HIS A 22 -9.12 0.30 8.23
CA HIS A 22 -9.49 1.66 7.82
C HIS A 22 -9.52 2.63 9.02
N GLN A 23 -10.10 2.22 10.15
CA GLN A 23 -10.09 3.01 11.39
C GLN A 23 -8.67 3.26 11.90
N LEU A 24 -7.83 2.23 11.90
CA LEU A 24 -6.44 2.31 12.32
C LEU A 24 -5.64 3.25 11.41
N GLU A 25 -5.78 3.13 10.10
CA GLU A 25 -5.12 3.97 9.10
C GLU A 25 -5.53 5.46 9.24
N GLN A 26 -6.82 5.74 9.39
CA GLN A 26 -7.31 7.11 9.64
C GLN A 26 -6.76 7.68 10.96
N ALA A 27 -6.79 6.89 12.02
CA ALA A 27 -6.27 7.28 13.32
C ALA A 27 -4.77 7.60 13.26
N LEU A 28 -3.98 6.73 12.64
CA LEU A 28 -2.54 6.93 12.45
C LEU A 28 -2.25 8.17 11.60
N THR A 29 -3.00 8.37 10.52
CA THR A 29 -2.87 9.56 9.66
C THR A 29 -3.21 10.84 10.43
N GLN A 30 -4.26 10.82 11.26
CA GLN A 30 -4.64 11.94 12.12
C GLN A 30 -3.59 12.22 13.19
N LEU A 31 -3.08 11.19 13.88
CA LEU A 31 -2.09 11.30 14.95
C LEU A 31 -0.70 11.70 14.44
N ALA A 32 -0.28 11.17 13.30
CA ALA A 32 1.00 11.49 12.67
C ALA A 32 1.01 12.89 12.03
N GLY A 33 -0.09 13.34 11.50
CA GLY A 33 -0.40 14.71 11.06
C GLY A 33 0.70 15.42 10.27
N ARG A 34 1.00 16.66 10.68
CA ARG A 34 2.01 17.53 10.04
C ARG A 34 3.43 16.97 10.16
N SER A 35 3.74 16.28 11.26
CA SER A 35 5.07 15.73 11.53
C SER A 35 5.47 14.70 10.50
N PHE A 36 4.53 13.87 10.06
CA PHE A 36 4.75 12.84 9.03
C PHE A 36 5.07 13.46 7.65
N LYS A 37 4.30 14.47 7.23
CA LYS A 37 4.56 15.18 5.97
C LYS A 37 5.93 15.87 6.00
N LYS A 38 6.31 16.45 7.16
CA LYS A 38 7.61 17.06 7.38
C LYS A 38 8.74 16.01 7.31
N PHE A 39 8.54 14.86 7.94
CA PHE A 39 9.49 13.74 7.90
C PHE A 39 9.76 13.30 6.45
N LEU A 40 8.72 12.97 5.68
CA LEU A 40 8.87 12.60 4.28
C LEU A 40 9.63 13.67 3.48
N ARG A 41 9.31 14.95 3.68
CA ARG A 41 9.98 16.06 2.98
C ARG A 41 11.46 16.19 3.35
N GLN A 42 11.84 15.98 4.61
CA GLN A 42 13.21 16.15 5.08
C GLN A 42 14.16 15.00 4.67
N TYR A 43 13.63 13.78 4.59
CA TYR A 43 14.44 12.60 4.30
C TYR A 43 14.51 12.22 2.81
N THR A 44 14.08 13.11 1.90
CA THR A 44 13.98 12.86 0.46
C THR A 44 15.18 13.35 -0.37
N ALA A 45 16.26 13.80 0.25
CA ALA A 45 17.42 14.33 -0.48
C ALA A 45 18.17 13.30 -1.34
N LYS A 46 18.03 11.99 -1.04
CA LYS A 46 18.67 10.88 -1.77
C LYS A 46 17.69 9.70 -1.89
N PRO A 47 17.67 8.96 -3.03
CA PRO A 47 16.78 7.82 -3.22
C PRO A 47 16.86 6.76 -2.10
N VAL A 48 18.06 6.43 -1.62
CA VAL A 48 18.27 5.48 -0.50
C VAL A 48 17.53 5.93 0.77
N ARG A 49 17.63 7.21 1.12
CA ARG A 49 16.89 7.76 2.27
C ARG A 49 15.38 7.75 2.01
N GLY A 50 14.97 7.95 0.74
CA GLY A 50 13.60 7.79 0.31
C GLY A 50 13.07 6.38 0.58
N VAL A 51 13.83 5.34 0.24
CA VAL A 51 13.46 3.93 0.51
C VAL A 51 13.23 3.70 2.00
N ILE A 52 14.18 4.11 2.84
CA ILE A 52 14.05 3.96 4.29
C ILE A 52 12.84 4.74 4.83
N ALA A 53 12.68 6.00 4.37
CA ALA A 53 11.54 6.83 4.78
C ALA A 53 10.22 6.23 4.33
N GLY A 54 10.12 5.69 3.11
CA GLY A 54 8.95 5.00 2.60
C GLY A 54 8.60 3.75 3.39
N ALA A 55 9.60 2.90 3.66
CA ALA A 55 9.42 1.68 4.45
C ALA A 55 8.94 1.99 5.87
N LEU A 56 9.61 2.88 6.58
CA LEU A 56 9.23 3.30 7.93
C LEU A 56 7.86 3.98 7.98
N SER A 57 7.57 4.80 6.98
CA SER A 57 6.29 5.49 6.86
C SER A 57 5.13 4.54 6.68
N THR A 58 5.28 3.57 5.78
CA THR A 58 4.25 2.57 5.52
C THR A 58 4.10 1.62 6.71
N ALA A 59 5.20 1.18 7.31
CA ALA A 59 5.16 0.38 8.53
C ALA A 59 4.44 1.10 9.68
N ALA A 60 4.68 2.41 9.85
CA ALA A 60 4.05 3.22 10.89
C ALA A 60 2.59 3.55 10.60
N LEU A 61 2.24 3.88 9.35
CA LEU A 61 0.86 4.21 8.96
C LEU A 61 0.03 2.97 8.58
N GLN A 62 0.67 1.82 8.43
CA GLN A 62 0.05 0.57 7.97
C GLN A 62 -0.66 0.72 6.60
N SER A 63 -0.26 1.70 5.78
CA SER A 63 -0.88 2.00 4.49
C SER A 63 0.12 2.53 3.47
N SER A 64 0.45 1.70 2.49
CA SER A 64 1.24 2.10 1.32
C SER A 64 0.47 3.02 0.37
N SER A 65 -0.85 2.88 0.31
CA SER A 65 -1.72 3.73 -0.52
C SER A 65 -1.70 5.17 -0.05
N VAL A 66 -1.83 5.44 1.26
CA VAL A 66 -1.73 6.79 1.83
C VAL A 66 -0.35 7.39 1.56
N VAL A 67 0.72 6.63 1.78
CA VAL A 67 2.08 7.08 1.51
C VAL A 67 2.24 7.44 0.03
N SER A 68 1.81 6.57 -0.87
CA SER A 68 1.89 6.77 -2.32
C SER A 68 1.09 8.00 -2.78
N LEU A 69 -0.13 8.20 -2.29
CA LEU A 69 -0.96 9.36 -2.64
C LEU A 69 -0.34 10.67 -2.14
N ILE A 70 0.26 10.69 -0.94
CA ILE A 70 0.99 11.84 -0.44
C ILE A 70 2.22 12.14 -1.31
N VAL A 71 2.97 11.10 -1.70
CA VAL A 71 4.13 11.23 -2.58
C VAL A 71 3.71 11.75 -3.96
N LEU A 72 2.61 11.22 -4.54
CA LEU A 72 2.04 11.70 -5.79
C LEU A 72 1.65 13.19 -5.71
N ALA A 73 1.08 13.63 -4.57
CA ALA A 73 0.77 15.04 -4.35
C ALA A 73 2.05 15.90 -4.28
N PHE A 74 3.08 15.44 -3.56
CA PHE A 74 4.35 16.18 -3.43
C PHE A 74 5.12 16.29 -4.75
N VAL A 75 5.12 15.24 -5.56
CA VAL A 75 5.74 15.28 -6.89
C VAL A 75 4.94 16.20 -7.82
N GLY A 76 3.61 16.12 -7.78
CA GLY A 76 2.75 16.98 -8.58
C GLY A 76 2.89 18.48 -8.29
N THR A 77 3.31 18.84 -7.07
CA THR A 77 3.59 20.23 -6.66
C THR A 77 5.07 20.61 -6.70
N GLY A 78 5.95 19.70 -7.17
CA GLY A 78 7.39 19.96 -7.23
C GLY A 78 8.12 19.97 -5.87
N ILE A 79 7.43 19.63 -4.77
CA ILE A 79 8.04 19.59 -3.41
C ILE A 79 9.09 18.50 -3.31
N VAL A 80 8.89 17.37 -4.00
CA VAL A 80 9.78 16.21 -4.00
C VAL A 80 10.17 15.89 -5.44
N SER A 81 11.46 15.63 -5.67
CA SER A 81 11.94 15.20 -6.98
C SER A 81 11.42 13.80 -7.35
N LEU A 82 11.30 13.53 -8.65
CA LEU A 82 10.87 12.21 -9.13
C LEU A 82 11.76 11.09 -8.56
N ALA A 83 13.08 11.24 -8.61
CA ALA A 83 14.01 10.23 -8.09
C ALA A 83 13.80 9.91 -6.61
N SER A 84 13.53 10.93 -5.79
CA SER A 84 13.24 10.74 -4.36
C SER A 84 11.89 10.09 -4.14
N ALA A 85 10.88 10.47 -4.91
CA ALA A 85 9.55 9.89 -4.88
C ALA A 85 9.59 8.39 -5.20
N LEU A 86 10.36 8.00 -6.22
CA LEU A 86 10.55 6.58 -6.58
C LEU A 86 11.16 5.79 -5.41
N GLY A 87 12.18 6.35 -4.74
CA GLY A 87 12.74 5.73 -3.54
C GLY A 87 11.67 5.52 -2.45
N ILE A 88 10.85 6.53 -2.15
CA ILE A 88 9.80 6.41 -1.12
C ILE A 88 8.79 5.32 -1.49
N VAL A 89 8.32 5.32 -2.73
CA VAL A 89 7.29 4.37 -3.16
C VAL A 89 7.81 2.94 -3.21
N PHE A 90 9.03 2.72 -3.70
CA PHE A 90 9.65 1.38 -3.66
C PHE A 90 9.87 0.91 -2.21
N GLY A 91 10.30 1.81 -1.32
CA GLY A 91 10.40 1.51 0.11
C GLY A 91 9.04 1.20 0.76
N SER A 92 7.97 1.84 0.31
CA SER A 92 6.63 1.60 0.87
C SER A 92 6.14 0.16 0.64
N ASN A 93 6.52 -0.50 -0.46
CA ASN A 93 6.20 -1.90 -0.69
C ASN A 93 6.84 -2.81 0.40
N LEU A 94 8.11 -2.56 0.72
CA LEU A 94 8.76 -3.27 1.84
C LEU A 94 8.06 -2.97 3.18
N GLY A 95 7.66 -1.72 3.41
CA GLY A 95 6.93 -1.32 4.63
C GLY A 95 5.59 -2.04 4.80
N THR A 96 4.89 -2.36 3.71
CA THR A 96 3.63 -3.12 3.73
C THR A 96 3.80 -4.52 4.32
N THR A 97 4.98 -5.14 4.15
CA THR A 97 5.24 -6.49 4.68
C THR A 97 5.21 -6.54 6.22
N MET A 98 5.39 -5.40 6.91
CA MET A 98 5.33 -5.33 8.36
C MET A 98 3.96 -5.73 8.93
N THR A 99 2.87 -5.46 8.19
CA THR A 99 1.53 -5.94 8.58
C THR A 99 1.51 -7.47 8.67
N GLY A 100 2.10 -8.16 7.68
CA GLY A 100 2.23 -9.62 7.69
C GLY A 100 3.03 -10.13 8.89
N TRP A 101 4.16 -9.49 9.24
CA TRP A 101 4.96 -9.84 10.41
C TRP A 101 4.21 -9.67 11.72
N ILE A 102 3.51 -8.54 11.88
CA ILE A 102 2.68 -8.28 13.08
C ILE A 102 1.62 -9.37 13.22
N VAL A 103 0.93 -9.67 12.14
CA VAL A 103 -0.15 -10.67 12.17
C VAL A 103 0.38 -12.08 12.33
N ALA A 104 1.45 -12.48 11.64
CA ALA A 104 2.04 -13.80 11.83
C ALA A 104 2.57 -14.03 13.26
N THR A 105 3.07 -12.95 13.89
CA THR A 105 3.62 -13.03 15.26
C THR A 105 2.54 -13.00 16.33
N ILE A 106 1.60 -12.05 16.23
CA ILE A 106 0.58 -11.80 17.25
C ILE A 106 -0.69 -12.58 16.92
N GLY A 107 -1.14 -12.48 15.64
CA GLY A 107 -2.45 -12.93 15.20
C GLY A 107 -2.64 -14.44 15.15
N PHE A 108 -1.59 -15.24 15.09
CA PHE A 108 -1.68 -16.70 15.00
C PHE A 108 -1.11 -17.44 16.24
N LYS A 109 -0.47 -16.71 17.15
CA LYS A 109 0.15 -17.32 18.34
C LYS A 109 -0.50 -16.95 19.66
N LEU A 110 -1.21 -15.82 19.71
CA LEU A 110 -1.89 -15.36 20.92
C LEU A 110 -3.39 -15.69 20.85
N ASP A 111 -4.01 -15.73 22.00
CA ASP A 111 -5.48 -15.71 22.11
C ASP A 111 -5.98 -14.34 21.66
N ILE A 112 -6.37 -14.29 20.37
CA ILE A 112 -6.78 -13.05 19.72
C ILE A 112 -8.07 -12.51 20.36
N GLU A 113 -9.01 -13.39 20.71
CA GLU A 113 -10.30 -13.01 21.26
C GLU A 113 -10.11 -12.32 22.62
N ALA A 114 -9.26 -12.88 23.47
CA ALA A 114 -8.91 -12.30 24.76
C ALA A 114 -8.27 -10.91 24.64
N LEU A 115 -7.55 -10.64 23.54
CA LEU A 115 -6.94 -9.33 23.29
C LEU A 115 -7.89 -8.37 22.57
N ALA A 116 -8.67 -8.84 21.60
CA ALA A 116 -9.53 -8.01 20.76
C ALA A 116 -10.72 -7.43 21.55
N LEU A 117 -11.36 -8.22 22.40
CA LEU A 117 -12.56 -7.79 23.14
C LEU A 117 -12.31 -6.57 24.06
N PRO A 118 -11.24 -6.52 24.89
CA PRO A 118 -10.91 -5.32 25.64
C PRO A 118 -10.60 -4.11 24.77
N LEU A 119 -9.90 -4.31 23.64
CA LEU A 119 -9.56 -3.23 22.72
C LEU A 119 -10.82 -2.65 22.07
N ILE A 120 -11.75 -3.49 21.61
CA ILE A 120 -13.03 -3.05 21.03
C ILE A 120 -13.83 -2.29 22.09
N THR A 121 -13.91 -2.82 23.31
CA THR A 121 -14.69 -2.21 24.40
C THR A 121 -14.13 -0.83 24.76
N LEU A 122 -12.84 -0.77 25.12
CA LEU A 122 -12.22 0.49 25.56
C LEU A 122 -12.14 1.51 24.41
N GLY A 123 -11.77 1.05 23.22
CA GLY A 123 -11.72 1.90 22.04
C GLY A 123 -13.10 2.40 21.64
N GLY A 124 -14.12 1.54 21.64
CA GLY A 124 -15.51 1.90 21.30
C GLY A 124 -16.09 2.94 22.25
N PHE A 125 -15.98 2.75 23.55
CA PHE A 125 -16.35 3.79 24.53
C PHE A 125 -15.56 5.08 24.31
N GLY A 126 -14.25 4.95 24.09
CA GLY A 126 -13.41 6.10 23.83
C GLY A 126 -13.84 6.92 22.58
N VAL A 127 -14.26 6.25 21.51
CA VAL A 127 -14.79 6.91 20.30
C VAL A 127 -16.08 7.68 20.61
N VAL A 128 -17.01 7.07 21.34
CA VAL A 128 -18.31 7.68 21.69
C VAL A 128 -18.14 8.90 22.59
N TRP A 129 -17.21 8.86 23.53
CA TRP A 129 -17.02 9.93 24.54
C TRP A 129 -15.99 10.99 24.16
N SER A 130 -15.24 10.81 23.09
CA SER A 130 -14.26 11.81 22.65
C SER A 130 -14.82 12.73 21.58
N ALA A 131 -14.51 14.03 21.71
CA ALA A 131 -14.85 14.98 20.66
C ALA A 131 -14.08 14.70 19.37
N ALA A 132 -14.76 14.75 18.22
CA ALA A 132 -14.15 14.52 16.92
C ALA A 132 -12.95 15.46 16.66
N GLY A 133 -11.92 14.94 16.00
CA GLY A 133 -10.71 15.72 15.68
C GLY A 133 -9.72 15.89 16.82
N THR A 134 -10.03 15.44 18.04
CA THR A 134 -9.09 15.50 19.17
C THR A 134 -8.07 14.35 19.13
N ARG A 135 -6.93 14.52 19.80
CA ARG A 135 -5.94 13.43 19.93
C ARG A 135 -6.53 12.22 20.66
N ARG A 136 -7.46 12.42 21.60
CA ARG A 136 -8.15 11.33 22.30
C ARG A 136 -9.01 10.53 21.31
N SER A 137 -9.76 11.20 20.47
CA SER A 137 -10.53 10.55 19.40
C SER A 137 -9.61 9.71 18.48
N GLY A 138 -8.47 10.25 18.04
CA GLY A 138 -7.50 9.50 17.25
C GLY A 138 -6.97 8.25 17.95
N VAL A 139 -6.62 8.34 19.24
CA VAL A 139 -6.19 7.17 20.03
C VAL A 139 -7.32 6.15 20.17
N SER A 140 -8.55 6.58 20.41
CA SER A 140 -9.72 5.69 20.53
C SER A 140 -10.02 4.95 19.22
N HIS A 141 -9.96 5.65 18.07
CA HIS A 141 -10.08 5.02 16.74
C HIS A 141 -8.95 4.04 16.46
N PHE A 142 -7.72 4.33 16.89
CA PHE A 142 -6.59 3.40 16.79
C PHE A 142 -6.87 2.12 17.60
N VAL A 143 -7.31 2.26 18.84
CA VAL A 143 -7.55 1.12 19.75
C VAL A 143 -8.71 0.25 19.26
N VAL A 144 -9.85 0.86 18.89
CA VAL A 144 -10.99 0.09 18.36
C VAL A 144 -10.66 -0.53 17.00
N GLY A 145 -9.93 0.19 16.15
CA GLY A 145 -9.50 -0.31 14.84
C GLY A 145 -8.60 -1.55 14.98
N LEU A 146 -7.65 -1.51 15.91
CA LEU A 146 -6.79 -2.67 16.19
C LEU A 146 -7.61 -3.86 16.70
N GLY A 147 -8.55 -3.64 17.64
CA GLY A 147 -9.43 -4.70 18.14
C GLY A 147 -10.30 -5.31 17.05
N LEU A 148 -10.93 -4.49 16.20
CA LEU A 148 -11.76 -4.96 15.09
C LEU A 148 -10.93 -5.72 14.03
N MET A 149 -9.72 -5.24 13.74
CA MET A 149 -8.79 -5.93 12.85
C MET A 149 -8.42 -7.32 13.37
N LEU A 150 -8.11 -7.43 14.65
CA LEU A 150 -7.80 -8.71 15.29
C LEU A 150 -9.01 -9.65 15.31
N MET A 151 -10.20 -9.14 15.65
CA MET A 151 -11.45 -9.94 15.62
C MET A 151 -11.76 -10.41 14.20
N GLY A 152 -11.59 -9.54 13.20
CA GLY A 152 -11.73 -9.90 11.80
C GLY A 152 -10.79 -11.03 11.38
N LEU A 153 -9.54 -10.99 11.80
CA LEU A 153 -8.56 -12.05 11.59
C LEU A 153 -9.01 -13.38 12.22
N GLU A 154 -9.53 -13.35 13.46
CA GLU A 154 -10.02 -14.56 14.14
C GLU A 154 -11.20 -15.20 13.39
N PHE A 155 -12.13 -14.38 12.89
CA PHE A 155 -13.24 -14.86 12.07
C PHE A 155 -12.75 -15.41 10.72
N MET A 156 -11.74 -14.80 10.10
CA MET A 156 -11.14 -15.34 8.87
C MET A 156 -10.43 -16.68 9.11
N LYS A 157 -9.70 -16.81 10.23
CA LYS A 157 -9.04 -18.07 10.60
C LYS A 157 -10.07 -19.19 10.84
N SER A 158 -11.08 -18.94 11.66
CA SER A 158 -12.12 -19.92 11.95
C SER A 158 -12.91 -20.29 10.70
N GLY A 159 -13.29 -19.31 9.88
CA GLY A 159 -13.96 -19.55 8.61
C GLY A 159 -13.12 -20.33 7.60
N ALA A 160 -11.82 -20.09 7.53
CA ALA A 160 -10.91 -20.85 6.67
C ALA A 160 -10.74 -22.30 7.12
N LEU A 161 -10.67 -22.57 8.44
CA LEU A 161 -10.64 -23.94 8.97
C LEU A 161 -11.89 -24.71 8.60
N ILE A 162 -13.06 -24.12 8.73
CA ILE A 162 -14.33 -24.75 8.38
C ILE A 162 -14.42 -24.97 6.86
N ALA A 163 -13.93 -24.01 6.06
CA ALA A 163 -13.90 -24.17 4.61
C ALA A 163 -13.09 -25.41 4.17
N THR A 164 -12.04 -25.79 4.90
CA THR A 164 -11.27 -27.01 4.59
C THR A 164 -12.00 -28.33 4.94
N GLU A 165 -13.02 -28.28 5.78
CA GLU A 165 -13.89 -29.42 6.03
C GLU A 165 -14.92 -29.62 4.91
N LEU A 166 -15.29 -28.53 4.20
CA LEU A 166 -16.28 -28.53 3.13
C LEU A 166 -15.65 -28.77 1.75
N PHE A 167 -14.45 -28.27 1.53
CA PHE A 167 -13.73 -28.36 0.26
C PHE A 167 -12.44 -29.14 0.44
N ASP A 168 -12.22 -30.14 -0.43
CA ASP A 168 -10.97 -30.88 -0.43
C ASP A 168 -9.79 -29.99 -0.84
N PRO A 169 -8.83 -29.70 0.06
CA PRO A 169 -7.64 -28.91 -0.28
C PRO A 169 -6.82 -29.53 -1.43
N ALA A 170 -6.90 -30.85 -1.64
CA ALA A 170 -6.22 -31.53 -2.73
C ALA A 170 -6.74 -31.07 -4.11
N ALA A 171 -8.00 -30.66 -4.20
CA ALA A 171 -8.55 -30.09 -5.43
C ALA A 171 -7.87 -28.78 -5.81
N LEU A 172 -7.48 -27.94 -4.83
CA LEU A 172 -6.75 -26.71 -5.06
C LEU A 172 -5.27 -26.94 -5.40
N ALA A 173 -4.65 -27.99 -4.85
CA ALA A 173 -3.25 -28.34 -5.12
C ALA A 173 -2.97 -28.68 -6.60
N GLY A 174 -4.01 -29.05 -7.37
CA GLY A 174 -3.91 -29.33 -8.81
C GLY A 174 -3.82 -28.09 -9.71
N TYR A 175 -4.14 -26.91 -9.20
CA TYR A 175 -4.09 -25.68 -10.00
C TYR A 175 -2.67 -25.16 -10.17
N PRO A 176 -2.32 -24.60 -11.35
CA PRO A 176 -1.01 -24.02 -11.58
C PRO A 176 -0.82 -22.75 -10.73
N LEU A 177 0.43 -22.49 -10.28
CA LEU A 177 0.76 -21.33 -9.44
C LEU A 177 0.32 -19.98 -10.04
N ILE A 178 0.26 -19.88 -11.37
CA ILE A 178 -0.23 -18.68 -12.05
C ILE A 178 -1.70 -18.38 -11.72
N ALA A 179 -2.52 -19.39 -11.47
CA ALA A 179 -3.92 -19.20 -11.08
C ALA A 179 -4.01 -18.50 -9.71
N PHE A 180 -3.15 -18.88 -8.77
CA PHE A 180 -3.06 -18.25 -7.45
C PHE A 180 -2.52 -16.82 -7.53
N LEU A 181 -1.55 -16.57 -8.41
CA LEU A 181 -1.07 -15.20 -8.68
C LEU A 181 -2.21 -14.33 -9.22
N VAL A 182 -2.94 -14.82 -10.23
CA VAL A 182 -4.08 -14.07 -10.80
C VAL A 182 -5.18 -13.86 -9.77
N ALA A 183 -5.46 -14.85 -8.92
CA ALA A 183 -6.42 -14.70 -7.82
C ALA A 183 -6.00 -13.60 -6.83
N GLY A 184 -4.72 -13.58 -6.42
CA GLY A 184 -4.18 -12.53 -5.56
C GLY A 184 -4.26 -11.13 -6.17
N LEU A 185 -3.94 -11.03 -7.47
CA LEU A 185 -4.06 -9.79 -8.24
C LEU A 185 -5.51 -9.30 -8.28
N LEU A 186 -6.45 -10.17 -8.65
CA LEU A 186 -7.86 -9.80 -8.75
C LEU A 186 -8.46 -9.42 -7.39
N LEU A 187 -8.15 -10.20 -6.35
CA LEU A 187 -8.59 -9.89 -4.98
C LEU A 187 -8.10 -8.51 -4.56
N THR A 188 -6.82 -8.23 -4.73
CA THR A 188 -6.26 -6.91 -4.36
C THR A 188 -6.82 -5.79 -5.22
N ALA A 189 -7.03 -6.02 -6.50
CA ALA A 189 -7.63 -5.04 -7.41
C ALA A 189 -9.05 -4.66 -7.00
N VAL A 190 -9.85 -5.63 -6.54
CA VAL A 190 -11.23 -5.42 -6.09
C VAL A 190 -11.26 -4.81 -4.68
N ILE A 191 -10.52 -5.39 -3.74
CA ILE A 191 -10.51 -4.97 -2.33
C ILE A 191 -9.74 -3.65 -2.15
N GLN A 192 -8.81 -3.31 -3.07
CA GLN A 192 -7.89 -2.17 -3.00
C GLN A 192 -6.96 -2.23 -1.76
N SER A 193 -6.70 -3.45 -1.26
CA SER A 193 -5.85 -3.68 -0.09
C SER A 193 -5.07 -4.99 -0.21
N SER A 194 -3.77 -4.89 -0.50
CA SER A 194 -2.88 -6.07 -0.49
C SER A 194 -2.73 -6.67 0.90
N SER A 195 -2.76 -5.85 1.95
CA SER A 195 -2.73 -6.34 3.33
C SER A 195 -3.90 -7.28 3.62
N ALA A 196 -5.12 -6.94 3.17
CA ALA A 196 -6.30 -7.80 3.32
C ALA A 196 -6.14 -9.11 2.54
N THR A 197 -5.65 -9.04 1.30
CA THR A 197 -5.38 -10.24 0.49
C THR A 197 -4.34 -11.15 1.15
N ILE A 198 -3.27 -10.57 1.73
CA ILE A 198 -2.26 -11.31 2.49
C ILE A 198 -2.88 -11.97 3.73
N MET A 199 -3.81 -11.29 4.42
CA MET A 199 -4.47 -11.89 5.60
C MET A 199 -5.38 -13.07 5.22
N ILE A 200 -6.14 -12.96 4.13
CA ILE A 200 -6.91 -14.08 3.58
C ILE A 200 -5.95 -15.25 3.24
N THR A 201 -4.84 -14.94 2.58
CA THR A 201 -3.82 -15.93 2.19
C THR A 201 -3.17 -16.61 3.39
N LEU A 202 -2.80 -15.83 4.44
CA LEU A 202 -2.27 -16.37 5.70
C LEU A 202 -3.30 -17.26 6.41
N SER A 203 -4.57 -16.86 6.42
CA SER A 203 -5.66 -17.66 7.04
C SER A 203 -5.87 -18.97 6.28
N ALA A 204 -5.86 -18.94 4.93
CA ALA A 204 -5.96 -20.13 4.10
C ALA A 204 -4.75 -21.06 4.26
N LEU A 205 -3.54 -20.50 4.37
CA LEU A 205 -2.31 -21.25 4.63
C LEU A 205 -2.32 -21.86 6.03
N TYR A 206 -2.77 -21.11 7.04
CA TYR A 206 -2.91 -21.60 8.42
C TYR A 206 -3.90 -22.76 8.52
N ALA A 207 -5.02 -22.68 7.81
CA ALA A 207 -6.02 -23.73 7.75
C ALA A 207 -5.58 -24.97 6.92
N GLY A 208 -4.44 -24.89 6.21
CA GLY A 208 -3.99 -25.94 5.31
C GLY A 208 -4.79 -26.02 4.00
N ALA A 209 -5.61 -25.01 3.69
CA ALA A 209 -6.42 -24.92 2.47
C ALA A 209 -5.55 -24.81 1.20
N ILE A 210 -4.40 -24.16 1.32
CA ILE A 210 -3.43 -23.99 0.22
C ILE A 210 -2.00 -24.26 0.70
N PRO A 211 -1.12 -24.81 -0.15
CA PRO A 211 0.29 -24.99 0.19
C PRO A 211 1.05 -23.66 0.15
N LEU A 212 2.24 -23.64 0.75
CA LEU A 212 3.09 -22.43 0.87
C LEU A 212 3.42 -21.81 -0.50
N GLU A 213 3.66 -22.61 -1.52
CA GLU A 213 3.95 -22.14 -2.87
C GLU A 213 2.75 -21.40 -3.49
N ALA A 214 1.55 -21.90 -3.28
CA ALA A 214 0.31 -21.25 -3.73
C ALA A 214 0.08 -19.94 -2.97
N ALA A 215 0.29 -19.94 -1.66
CA ALA A 215 0.23 -18.75 -0.83
C ALA A 215 1.26 -17.69 -1.27
N ALA A 216 2.48 -18.10 -1.58
CA ALA A 216 3.52 -17.22 -2.10
C ALA A 216 3.16 -16.63 -3.48
N ALA A 217 2.58 -17.43 -4.38
CA ALA A 217 2.09 -16.94 -5.66
C ALA A 217 0.94 -15.93 -5.50
N THR A 218 0.01 -16.18 -4.55
CA THR A 218 -1.06 -15.24 -4.20
C THR A 218 -0.50 -13.92 -3.64
N ALA A 219 0.54 -14.00 -2.81
CA ALA A 219 1.21 -12.81 -2.25
C ALA A 219 1.87 -11.95 -3.34
N ILE A 220 2.52 -12.57 -4.33
CA ILE A 220 3.06 -11.86 -5.50
C ILE A 220 1.91 -11.18 -6.27
N GLY A 221 0.82 -11.89 -6.52
CA GLY A 221 -0.35 -11.31 -7.18
C GLY A 221 -0.94 -10.15 -6.40
N ALA A 222 -0.98 -10.24 -5.07
CA ALA A 222 -1.45 -9.17 -4.19
C ALA A 222 -0.58 -7.92 -4.30
N ASP A 223 0.74 -8.07 -4.39
CA ASP A 223 1.67 -6.95 -4.59
C ASP A 223 1.45 -6.28 -5.95
N LEU A 224 1.38 -7.08 -7.02
CA LEU A 224 1.08 -6.59 -8.37
C LEU A 224 -0.27 -5.85 -8.43
N GLY A 225 -1.29 -6.32 -7.70
CA GLY A 225 -2.61 -5.70 -7.62
C GLY A 225 -2.59 -4.28 -7.05
N THR A 226 -1.61 -3.94 -6.20
CA THR A 226 -1.47 -2.58 -5.64
C THR A 226 -1.16 -1.53 -6.69
N THR A 227 -0.61 -1.94 -7.84
CA THR A 227 -0.32 -1.01 -8.96
C THR A 227 -1.55 -0.28 -9.46
N ILE A 228 -2.72 -0.91 -9.37
CA ILE A 228 -4.00 -0.34 -9.80
C ILE A 228 -4.31 0.93 -9.02
N THR A 229 -4.06 0.96 -7.70
CA THR A 229 -4.27 2.15 -6.87
C THR A 229 -3.38 3.32 -7.32
N ALA A 230 -2.10 3.03 -7.64
CA ALA A 230 -1.18 4.05 -8.12
C ALA A 230 -1.59 4.60 -9.50
N VAL A 231 -2.04 3.73 -10.41
CA VAL A 231 -2.54 4.11 -11.72
C VAL A 231 -3.79 4.99 -11.60
N LEU A 232 -4.79 4.56 -10.81
CA LEU A 232 -6.02 5.32 -10.59
C LEU A 232 -5.73 6.71 -9.99
N GLY A 233 -4.80 6.79 -9.01
CA GLY A 233 -4.38 8.06 -8.40
C GLY A 233 -3.65 9.02 -9.35
N ALA A 234 -3.14 8.52 -10.49
CA ALA A 234 -2.41 9.30 -11.48
C ALA A 234 -3.19 9.58 -12.78
N LEU A 235 -4.33 8.92 -13.03
CA LEU A 235 -5.07 9.02 -14.32
C LEU A 235 -5.40 10.46 -14.71
N ALA A 236 -5.97 11.23 -13.80
CA ALA A 236 -6.32 12.64 -14.01
C ALA A 236 -5.20 13.60 -13.55
N GLY A 237 -3.99 13.08 -13.27
CA GLY A 237 -2.90 13.83 -12.68
C GLY A 237 -1.95 14.46 -13.71
N SER A 238 -1.05 15.32 -13.18
CA SER A 238 0.08 15.90 -13.95
C SER A 238 1.01 14.82 -14.52
N ALA A 239 1.84 15.18 -15.49
CA ALA A 239 2.86 14.29 -16.04
C ALA A 239 3.76 13.71 -14.95
N ALA A 240 4.08 14.51 -13.91
CA ALA A 240 4.86 14.07 -12.77
C ALA A 240 4.20 12.91 -12.00
N LYS A 241 2.88 12.94 -11.78
CA LYS A 241 2.13 11.85 -11.16
C LYS A 241 2.11 10.60 -12.04
N LYS A 242 1.92 10.77 -13.35
CA LYS A 242 1.94 9.65 -14.33
C LYS A 242 3.31 8.98 -14.38
N ARG A 243 4.42 9.73 -14.26
CA ARG A 243 5.79 9.19 -14.16
C ARG A 243 5.94 8.28 -12.94
N VAL A 244 5.46 8.71 -11.76
CA VAL A 244 5.52 7.89 -10.55
C VAL A 244 4.70 6.62 -10.71
N ALA A 245 3.46 6.71 -11.17
CA ALA A 245 2.61 5.55 -11.39
C ALA A 245 3.22 4.54 -12.39
N ALA A 246 3.76 5.02 -13.50
CA ALA A 246 4.45 4.17 -14.47
C ALA A 246 5.67 3.47 -13.87
N ALA A 247 6.44 4.16 -13.01
CA ALA A 247 7.56 3.55 -12.30
C ALA A 247 7.11 2.47 -11.30
N VAL A 248 6.00 2.69 -10.57
CA VAL A 248 5.42 1.70 -9.66
C VAL A 248 5.01 0.44 -10.42
N VAL A 249 4.30 0.60 -11.53
CA VAL A 249 3.91 -0.53 -12.38
C VAL A 249 5.14 -1.29 -12.88
N LEU A 250 6.14 -0.58 -13.40
CA LEU A 250 7.36 -1.20 -13.89
C LEU A 250 8.13 -1.94 -12.77
N PHE A 251 8.22 -1.32 -11.59
CA PHE A 251 8.88 -1.92 -10.42
C PHE A 251 8.18 -3.23 -10.04
N ASN A 252 6.86 -3.20 -9.80
CA ASN A 252 6.14 -4.38 -9.36
C ASN A 252 6.14 -5.46 -10.46
N VAL A 253 5.87 -5.12 -11.72
CA VAL A 253 5.90 -6.11 -12.82
C VAL A 253 7.25 -6.83 -12.88
N VAL A 254 8.37 -6.11 -12.78
CA VAL A 254 9.70 -6.72 -12.86
C VAL A 254 10.03 -7.49 -11.58
N ALA A 255 9.82 -6.89 -10.40
CA ALA A 255 10.11 -7.53 -9.12
C ALA A 255 9.27 -8.79 -8.91
N ASP A 256 7.99 -8.72 -9.23
CA ASP A 256 7.05 -9.83 -9.08
C ASP A 256 7.29 -10.93 -10.11
N THR A 257 7.70 -10.59 -11.34
CA THR A 257 8.13 -11.59 -12.33
C THR A 257 9.36 -12.33 -11.84
N ILE A 258 10.36 -11.63 -11.31
CA ILE A 258 11.56 -12.24 -10.74
C ILE A 258 11.16 -13.13 -9.55
N ALA A 259 10.30 -12.63 -8.65
CA ALA A 259 9.81 -13.38 -7.50
C ALA A 259 9.08 -14.66 -7.94
N PHE A 260 8.23 -14.59 -8.97
CA PHE A 260 7.47 -15.74 -9.46
C PHE A 260 8.38 -16.80 -10.11
N VAL A 261 9.32 -16.38 -10.94
CA VAL A 261 10.28 -17.31 -11.58
C VAL A 261 11.19 -17.95 -10.53
N SER A 262 11.60 -17.21 -9.50
CA SER A 262 12.44 -17.70 -8.41
C SER A 262 11.69 -18.16 -7.17
N LEU A 263 10.36 -18.37 -7.25
CA LEU A 263 9.51 -18.71 -6.11
C LEU A 263 10.01 -19.93 -5.33
N LYS A 264 10.21 -21.05 -6.00
CA LYS A 264 10.70 -22.29 -5.36
C LYS A 264 12.12 -22.13 -4.75
N PRO A 265 13.12 -21.61 -5.45
CA PRO A 265 14.44 -21.30 -4.88
C PRO A 265 14.36 -20.38 -3.66
N LEU A 266 13.55 -19.33 -3.69
CA LEU A 266 13.41 -18.39 -2.56
C LEU A 266 12.75 -19.05 -1.35
N ILE A 267 11.69 -19.85 -1.54
CA ILE A 267 11.06 -20.62 -0.47
C ILE A 267 12.08 -21.62 0.12
N HIS A 268 12.82 -22.33 -0.73
CA HIS A 268 13.86 -23.26 -0.26
C HIS A 268 14.94 -22.53 0.56
N PHE A 269 15.38 -21.37 0.11
CA PHE A 269 16.34 -20.52 0.84
C PHE A 269 15.81 -20.15 2.22
N ILE A 270 14.53 -19.68 2.31
CA ILE A 270 13.92 -19.26 3.57
C ILE A 270 13.73 -20.44 4.52
N THR A 271 13.20 -21.56 4.02
CA THR A 271 12.83 -22.69 4.89
C THR A 271 14.01 -23.58 5.26
N LYS A 272 15.00 -23.78 4.36
CA LYS A 272 16.10 -24.71 4.58
C LYS A 272 17.42 -24.03 4.96
N ILE A 273 17.71 -22.84 4.41
CA ILE A 273 18.98 -22.15 4.67
C ILE A 273 18.83 -21.18 5.85
N ILE A 274 17.79 -20.33 5.86
CA ILE A 274 17.49 -19.46 7.00
C ILE A 274 16.89 -20.25 8.17
N GLY A 275 16.22 -21.38 7.91
CA GLY A 275 15.63 -22.25 8.93
C GLY A 275 14.25 -21.82 9.41
N LEU A 276 13.54 -20.95 8.69
CA LEU A 276 12.15 -20.57 9.00
C LEU A 276 11.20 -21.66 8.53
N ALA A 277 11.01 -22.70 9.35
CA ALA A 277 10.19 -23.87 9.01
C ALA A 277 8.67 -23.62 9.13
N ASP A 278 8.25 -22.65 9.95
CA ASP A 278 6.84 -22.26 10.10
C ASP A 278 6.33 -21.63 8.79
N PRO A 279 5.27 -22.17 8.16
CA PRO A 279 4.81 -21.69 6.85
C PRO A 279 4.34 -20.23 6.85
N LEU A 280 3.77 -19.75 7.95
CA LEU A 280 3.28 -18.37 8.06
C LEU A 280 4.44 -17.39 8.05
N PHE A 281 5.47 -17.66 8.87
CA PHE A 281 6.69 -16.87 8.88
C PHE A 281 7.46 -16.97 7.57
N ALA A 282 7.49 -18.16 6.95
CA ALA A 282 8.10 -18.36 5.64
C ALA A 282 7.43 -17.52 4.55
N LEU A 283 6.10 -17.45 4.55
CA LEU A 283 5.34 -16.61 3.60
C LEU A 283 5.68 -15.12 3.77
N VAL A 284 5.67 -14.62 5.00
CA VAL A 284 5.95 -13.20 5.27
C VAL A 284 7.40 -12.85 4.98
N ALA A 285 8.33 -13.76 5.30
CA ALA A 285 9.75 -13.61 4.94
C ALA A 285 9.93 -13.61 3.42
N PHE A 286 9.22 -14.47 2.69
CA PHE A 286 9.22 -14.48 1.23
C PHE A 286 8.73 -13.14 0.67
N HIS A 287 7.60 -12.61 1.19
CA HIS A 287 7.07 -11.31 0.80
C HIS A 287 8.07 -10.17 1.05
N SER A 288 8.72 -10.16 2.21
CA SER A 288 9.75 -9.17 2.53
C SER A 288 10.99 -9.30 1.65
N LEU A 289 11.42 -10.53 1.39
CA LEU A 289 12.65 -10.82 0.65
C LEU A 289 12.53 -10.41 -0.82
N PHE A 290 11.43 -10.75 -1.51
CA PHE A 290 11.31 -10.38 -2.91
C PHE A 290 11.14 -8.87 -3.10
N ASN A 291 10.44 -8.17 -2.19
CA ASN A 291 10.37 -6.71 -2.20
C ASN A 291 11.75 -6.08 -1.97
N LEU A 292 12.53 -6.63 -1.04
CA LEU A 292 13.92 -6.19 -0.82
C LEU A 292 14.79 -6.41 -2.06
N ILE A 293 14.70 -7.56 -2.71
CA ILE A 293 15.42 -7.86 -3.96
C ILE A 293 15.00 -6.85 -5.05
N GLY A 294 13.71 -6.59 -5.22
CA GLY A 294 13.22 -5.57 -6.14
C GLY A 294 13.84 -4.19 -5.87
N ILE A 295 13.86 -3.76 -4.61
CA ILE A 295 14.49 -2.49 -4.21
C ILE A 295 15.99 -2.48 -4.56
N LEU A 296 16.73 -3.55 -4.25
CA LEU A 296 18.16 -3.63 -4.53
C LEU A 296 18.47 -3.55 -6.04
N ILE A 297 17.61 -4.13 -6.88
CA ILE A 297 17.72 -4.07 -8.34
C ILE A 297 17.40 -2.66 -8.86
N PHE A 298 16.31 -2.05 -8.37
CA PHE A 298 15.83 -0.78 -8.91
C PHE A 298 16.55 0.44 -8.33
N LEU A 299 17.05 0.39 -7.09
CA LEU A 299 17.68 1.51 -6.42
C LEU A 299 18.83 2.14 -7.25
N PRO A 300 19.79 1.36 -7.81
CA PRO A 300 20.84 1.92 -8.65
C PRO A 300 20.31 2.44 -10.00
N THR A 301 19.16 1.95 -10.47
CA THR A 301 18.60 2.34 -11.76
C THR A 301 17.70 3.59 -11.68
N ILE A 302 17.33 4.07 -10.47
CA ILE A 302 16.45 5.23 -10.29
C ILE A 302 16.88 6.46 -11.13
N PRO A 303 18.15 6.85 -11.21
CA PRO A 303 18.55 8.01 -12.01
C PRO A 303 18.31 7.82 -13.52
N LEU A 304 18.48 6.60 -14.01
CA LEU A 304 18.23 6.26 -15.42
C LEU A 304 16.73 6.20 -15.71
N LEU A 305 15.98 5.54 -14.80
CA LEU A 305 14.53 5.42 -14.87
C LEU A 305 13.86 6.79 -14.83
N SER A 306 14.29 7.68 -13.94
CA SER A 306 13.76 9.05 -13.84
C SER A 306 13.94 9.80 -15.16
N ARG A 307 15.15 9.76 -15.76
CA ARG A 307 15.42 10.42 -17.04
C ARG A 307 14.60 9.84 -18.19
N TRP A 308 14.38 8.52 -18.20
CA TRP A 308 13.55 7.87 -19.21
C TRP A 308 12.08 8.28 -19.07
N LEU A 309 11.55 8.31 -17.85
CA LEU A 309 10.18 8.73 -17.56
C LEU A 309 9.95 10.22 -17.88
N ASP A 310 10.93 11.10 -17.60
CA ASP A 310 10.85 12.52 -17.95
C ASP A 310 10.72 12.74 -19.47
N ARG A 311 11.39 11.90 -20.27
CA ARG A 311 11.29 11.94 -21.74
C ARG A 311 9.97 11.37 -22.25
N ARG A 312 9.42 10.35 -21.58
CA ARG A 312 8.20 9.64 -22.02
C ARG A 312 6.91 10.38 -21.69
N PHE A 313 6.86 10.98 -20.51
CA PHE A 313 5.74 11.78 -20.03
C PHE A 313 6.19 13.23 -19.93
N ARG A 314 6.12 13.95 -21.03
CA ARG A 314 6.39 15.38 -21.06
C ARG A 314 5.22 16.12 -20.42
N GLU A 315 5.51 17.15 -19.62
CA GLU A 315 4.49 18.13 -19.30
C GLU A 315 4.16 18.84 -20.61
N ASP A 316 2.86 18.89 -20.94
CA ASP A 316 2.42 19.88 -21.90
C ASP A 316 2.74 21.23 -21.24
N GLU A 317 3.79 21.85 -21.70
CA GLU A 317 4.12 23.24 -21.36
C GLU A 317 3.04 24.16 -21.96
N THR A 318 1.81 24.09 -21.47
CA THR A 318 0.98 25.27 -21.36
C THR A 318 1.49 25.96 -20.11
N PRO A 319 2.38 26.96 -20.23
CA PRO A 319 2.88 27.63 -19.04
C PRO A 319 1.66 28.15 -18.31
N LEU A 320 1.53 27.82 -17.00
CA LEU A 320 0.49 28.39 -16.15
C LEU A 320 0.45 29.90 -16.30
N LEU A 321 1.59 30.49 -16.61
CA LEU A 321 1.80 31.88 -16.93
C LEU A 321 2.35 31.99 -18.36
N ARG A 322 1.50 32.30 -19.32
CA ARG A 322 1.88 32.38 -20.75
C ARG A 322 2.46 33.76 -21.10
N HIS A 323 2.01 34.78 -20.37
CA HIS A 323 2.36 36.17 -20.62
C HIS A 323 3.37 36.74 -19.62
N ILE A 324 3.64 36.05 -18.51
CA ILE A 324 4.61 36.49 -17.49
C ILE A 324 5.89 35.67 -17.62
N LYS A 325 7.01 36.32 -17.97
CA LYS A 325 8.34 35.68 -18.06
C LYS A 325 9.23 36.19 -16.93
N PRO A 326 10.16 35.33 -16.43
CA PRO A 326 11.20 35.81 -15.52
C PRO A 326 12.02 36.91 -16.23
N GLY A 327 11.97 38.14 -15.76
CA GLY A 327 12.62 39.30 -16.39
C GLY A 327 11.66 40.41 -16.79
N ASP A 328 10.37 40.17 -16.94
CA ASP A 328 9.36 41.17 -17.26
C ASP A 328 9.18 42.23 -16.16
N THR A 329 9.74 41.97 -14.96
CA THR A 329 9.71 42.86 -13.80
C THR A 329 10.62 44.08 -13.92
N ALA A 330 11.46 44.13 -14.97
CA ALA A 330 12.37 45.25 -15.18
C ALA A 330 11.67 46.55 -15.70
N VAL A 331 10.45 46.40 -16.26
CA VAL A 331 9.64 47.53 -16.75
C VAL A 331 8.23 47.38 -16.13
N PRO A 332 7.87 48.24 -15.15
CA PRO A 332 6.62 48.11 -14.41
C PRO A 332 5.36 48.15 -15.26
N GLU A 333 5.31 48.95 -16.31
CA GLU A 333 4.17 49.09 -17.21
C GLU A 333 3.96 47.80 -18.03
N ALA A 334 5.03 47.17 -18.53
CA ALA A 334 4.97 45.89 -19.25
C ALA A 334 4.59 44.73 -18.33
N ALA A 335 5.09 44.75 -17.10
CA ALA A 335 4.72 43.75 -16.09
C ALA A 335 3.21 43.80 -15.78
N LEU A 336 2.65 45.03 -15.60
CA LEU A 336 1.23 45.20 -15.32
C LEU A 336 0.35 44.76 -16.49
N GLU A 337 0.72 45.07 -17.72
CA GLU A 337 0.00 44.62 -18.92
C GLU A 337 0.05 43.09 -19.08
N ASN A 338 1.20 42.48 -18.86
CA ASN A 338 1.36 41.02 -18.91
C ASN A 338 0.56 40.32 -17.78
N MET A 339 0.51 40.86 -16.56
CA MET A 339 -0.35 40.38 -15.48
C MET A 339 -1.83 40.50 -15.84
N THR A 340 -2.25 41.62 -16.43
CA THR A 340 -3.64 41.81 -16.85
C THR A 340 -4.06 40.80 -17.91
N ARG A 341 -3.24 40.60 -18.94
CA ARG A 341 -3.48 39.59 -19.98
C ARG A 341 -3.56 38.19 -19.44
N GLU A 342 -2.66 37.85 -18.50
CA GLU A 342 -2.65 36.54 -17.85
C GLU A 342 -3.90 36.29 -16.99
N THR A 343 -4.33 37.32 -16.26
CA THR A 343 -5.55 37.25 -15.46
C THR A 343 -6.78 36.99 -16.32
N TRP A 344 -6.94 37.72 -17.42
CA TRP A 344 -8.04 37.49 -18.36
C TRP A 344 -8.02 36.09 -18.97
N ARG A 345 -6.84 35.60 -19.37
CA ARG A 345 -6.69 34.25 -19.89
C ARG A 345 -7.10 33.17 -18.86
N LEU A 346 -6.73 33.34 -17.59
CA LEU A 346 -7.09 32.40 -16.51
C LEU A 346 -8.59 32.43 -16.24
N ILE A 347 -9.22 33.61 -16.31
CA ILE A 347 -10.69 33.76 -16.16
C ILE A 347 -11.39 33.05 -17.31
N ASP A 348 -10.99 33.27 -18.56
CA ASP A 348 -11.57 32.63 -19.74
C ASP A 348 -11.44 31.10 -19.66
N GLN A 349 -10.29 30.59 -19.23
CA GLN A 349 -10.12 29.15 -19.00
C GLN A 349 -11.00 28.59 -17.88
N ALA A 350 -11.16 29.34 -16.79
CA ALA A 350 -12.06 28.95 -15.70
C ALA A 350 -13.52 28.92 -16.12
N VAL A 351 -13.93 29.86 -16.96
CA VAL A 351 -15.31 29.92 -17.52
C VAL A 351 -15.55 28.79 -18.51
N ALA A 352 -14.54 28.41 -19.30
CA ALA A 352 -14.64 27.32 -20.28
C ALA A 352 -14.67 25.92 -19.64
N LEU A 353 -14.34 25.79 -18.34
CA LEU A 353 -14.35 24.53 -17.58
C LEU A 353 -15.68 24.31 -16.83
N ASN A 354 -16.59 25.28 -16.81
CA ASN A 354 -17.95 25.18 -16.27
C ASN A 354 -18.97 24.99 -17.40
#